data_53e22453faa991ca8b65dc9e87570a65
#
_entry.id   53e22453faa991ca8b65dc9e87570a65
#
_cell.length_a   1.000
_cell.length_b   1.000
_cell.length_c   1.000
_cell.angle_alpha   90.00
_cell.angle_beta   90.00
_cell.angle_gamma   90.00
#
_symmetry.space_group_name_H-M   'P 1'
#
loop_
_entity.id
_entity.type
_entity.pdbx_description
1 polymer ?
#
loop_
_entity_poly.entity_id
_entity_poly.type
_entity_poly.pdbx_seq_one_letter_code
_entity_poly.pdbx_strand_id
1 'polypeptide(L)'
;RICENPGIIQERLAEMICTDRTTAARAVQRLAENDFIERRFDSENQKIKHLYPTKKGLKVYEPIKRENDYSTEVAFQGFSAEERKNAEQLLDKMSVNIAQDWDYVKKGNKRNY
;
A
#
# COMPACT_ATOMS: atom_id res chain seq x y z
N ARG A 1 2.13 -2.85 -3.63
CA ARG A 1 1.23 -3.47 -2.64
C ARG A 1 0.32 -4.54 -3.24
N ILE A 2 -0.23 -4.33 -4.45
CA ILE A 2 -1.09 -5.34 -5.09
C ILE A 2 -0.33 -6.64 -5.38
N CYS A 3 0.92 -6.57 -5.83
CA CYS A 3 1.76 -7.75 -6.07
C CYS A 3 2.07 -8.52 -4.77
N GLU A 4 2.19 -7.82 -3.66
CA GLU A 4 2.43 -8.41 -2.33
C GLU A 4 1.15 -9.00 -1.71
N ASN A 5 -0.01 -8.53 -2.14
CA ASN A 5 -1.32 -8.90 -1.62
C ASN A 5 -2.31 -9.20 -2.75
N PRO A 6 -2.07 -10.25 -3.55
CA PRO A 6 -2.99 -10.60 -4.65
C PRO A 6 -4.39 -10.86 -4.12
N GLY A 7 -5.39 -10.30 -4.79
CA GLY A 7 -6.78 -10.40 -4.36
C GLY A 7 -7.23 -9.34 -3.35
N ILE A 8 -6.35 -8.40 -3.01
CA ILE A 8 -6.71 -7.29 -2.12
C ILE A 8 -7.89 -6.51 -2.70
N ILE A 9 -8.86 -6.16 -1.86
CA ILE A 9 -9.96 -5.31 -2.29
C ILE A 9 -9.50 -3.84 -2.35
N GLN A 10 -10.05 -3.10 -3.30
CA GLN A 10 -9.62 -1.71 -3.58
C GLN A 10 -9.73 -0.80 -2.35
N GLU A 11 -10.78 -0.98 -1.55
CA GLU A 11 -10.97 -0.22 -0.31
C GLU A 11 -9.85 -0.49 0.70
N ARG A 12 -9.46 -1.76 0.86
CA ARG A 12 -8.36 -2.15 1.75
C ARG A 12 -7.02 -1.63 1.26
N LEU A 13 -6.81 -1.59 -0.06
CA LEU A 13 -5.61 -0.98 -0.65
C LEU A 13 -5.52 0.50 -0.30
N ALA A 14 -6.61 1.25 -0.43
CA ALA A 14 -6.64 2.67 -0.08
C ALA A 14 -6.27 2.92 1.39
N GLU A 15 -6.78 2.10 2.30
CA GLU A 15 -6.42 2.13 3.71
C GLU A 15 -4.94 1.83 3.93
N MET A 16 -4.43 0.78 3.31
CA MET A 16 -3.03 0.33 3.46
C MET A 16 -2.01 1.39 3.02
N ILE A 17 -2.32 2.13 1.97
CA ILE A 17 -1.44 3.20 1.45
C ILE A 17 -1.78 4.59 2.02
N CYS A 18 -2.67 4.65 2.99
CA CYS A 18 -3.11 5.89 3.67
C CYS A 18 -3.55 6.97 2.67
N THR A 19 -4.40 6.60 1.71
CA THR A 19 -4.95 7.52 0.72
C THR A 19 -6.47 7.50 0.70
N ASP A 20 -7.07 8.52 0.08
CA ASP A 20 -8.52 8.56 -0.12
C ASP A 20 -8.98 7.60 -1.24
N ARG A 21 -10.27 7.26 -1.22
CA ARG A 21 -10.87 6.32 -2.17
C ARG A 21 -10.74 6.78 -3.62
N THR A 22 -10.87 8.09 -3.87
CA THR A 22 -10.81 8.66 -5.21
C THR A 22 -9.41 8.56 -5.81
N THR A 23 -8.40 8.89 -5.02
CA THR A 23 -6.99 8.78 -5.43
C THR A 23 -6.61 7.32 -5.69
N ALA A 24 -6.99 6.40 -4.80
CA ALA A 24 -6.77 4.97 -5.00
C ALA A 24 -7.48 4.46 -6.26
N ALA A 25 -8.73 4.85 -6.48
CA ALA A 25 -9.50 4.45 -7.65
C ALA A 25 -8.85 4.90 -8.97
N ARG A 26 -8.35 6.13 -9.03
CA ARG A 26 -7.62 6.66 -10.20
C ARG A 26 -6.33 5.89 -10.47
N ALA A 27 -5.56 5.59 -9.42
CA ALA A 27 -4.34 4.81 -9.55
C ALA A 27 -4.62 3.39 -10.03
N VAL A 28 -5.62 2.72 -9.46
CA VAL A 28 -6.07 1.38 -9.87
C VAL A 28 -6.53 1.38 -11.32
N GLN A 29 -7.30 2.39 -11.72
CA GLN A 29 -7.77 2.52 -13.10
C GLN A 29 -6.59 2.62 -14.07
N ARG A 30 -5.61 3.48 -13.81
CA ARG A 30 -4.41 3.64 -14.65
C ARG A 30 -3.59 2.34 -14.74
N LEU A 31 -3.44 1.64 -13.63
CA LEU A 31 -2.74 0.36 -13.64
C LEU A 31 -3.48 -0.70 -14.48
N ALA A 32 -4.81 -0.73 -14.40
CA ALA A 32 -5.63 -1.65 -15.19
C ALA A 32 -5.61 -1.29 -16.68
N GLU A 33 -5.72 -0.01 -17.04
CA GLU A 33 -5.64 0.48 -18.43
C GLU A 33 -4.30 0.18 -19.09
N ASN A 34 -3.22 0.11 -18.31
CA ASN A 34 -1.88 -0.25 -18.77
C ASN A 34 -1.55 -1.74 -18.61
N ASP A 35 -2.53 -2.58 -18.34
CA ASP A 35 -2.40 -4.02 -18.18
C ASP A 35 -1.44 -4.49 -17.08
N PHE A 36 -1.17 -3.66 -16.08
CA PHE A 36 -0.36 -4.07 -14.92
C PHE A 36 -1.14 -4.86 -13.88
N ILE A 37 -2.43 -4.63 -13.80
CA ILE A 37 -3.36 -5.34 -12.91
C ILE A 37 -4.65 -5.69 -13.64
N GLU A 38 -5.37 -6.66 -13.10
CA GLU A 38 -6.75 -6.95 -13.47
C GLU A 38 -7.67 -6.81 -12.25
N ARG A 39 -8.90 -6.43 -12.52
CA ARG A 39 -9.96 -6.31 -11.52
C ARG A 39 -10.94 -7.46 -11.70
N ARG A 40 -11.15 -8.21 -10.63
CA ARG A 40 -12.18 -9.27 -10.60
C ARG A 40 -13.26 -8.88 -9.62
N PHE A 41 -14.50 -8.97 -10.05
CA PHE A 41 -15.65 -8.68 -9.20
C PHE A 41 -15.98 -9.88 -8.32
N ASP A 42 -16.45 -9.61 -7.11
CA ASP A 42 -16.99 -10.64 -6.22
C ASP A 42 -18.26 -11.25 -6.86
N SER A 43 -18.39 -12.58 -6.79
CA SER A 43 -19.54 -13.28 -7.36
C SER A 43 -20.87 -12.95 -6.66
N GLU A 44 -20.82 -12.61 -5.38
CA GLU A 44 -21.98 -12.28 -4.56
C GLU A 44 -22.26 -10.77 -4.52
N ASN A 45 -21.20 -9.94 -4.66
CA ASN A 45 -21.32 -8.50 -4.62
C ASN A 45 -20.40 -7.83 -5.66
N GLN A 46 -20.97 -7.46 -6.80
CA GLN A 46 -20.25 -6.82 -7.91
C GLN A 46 -19.71 -5.41 -7.59
N LYS A 47 -20.02 -4.84 -6.43
CA LYS A 47 -19.42 -3.60 -5.96
C LYS A 47 -18.02 -3.82 -5.37
N ILE A 48 -17.71 -5.04 -4.96
CA ILE A 48 -16.40 -5.41 -4.43
C ILE A 48 -15.48 -5.80 -5.58
N LYS A 49 -14.36 -5.10 -5.68
CA LYS A 49 -13.33 -5.33 -6.70
C LYS A 49 -12.08 -5.92 -6.05
N HIS A 50 -11.73 -7.12 -6.45
CA HIS A 50 -10.48 -7.77 -6.08
C HIS A 50 -9.41 -7.45 -7.12
N LEU A 51 -8.23 -7.08 -6.67
CA LEU A 51 -7.12 -6.63 -7.51
C LEU A 51 -6.05 -7.70 -7.58
N TYR A 52 -5.63 -8.03 -8.81
CA TYR A 52 -4.61 -9.03 -9.07
C TYR A 52 -3.55 -8.47 -10.01
N PRO A 53 -2.26 -8.77 -9.79
CA PRO A 53 -1.24 -8.42 -10.77
C PRO A 53 -1.35 -9.30 -12.00
N THR A 54 -1.09 -8.73 -13.16
CA THR A 54 -0.89 -9.48 -14.41
C THR A 54 0.56 -9.97 -14.48
N LYS A 55 0.87 -10.81 -15.48
CA LYS A 55 2.27 -11.20 -15.78
C LYS A 55 3.14 -9.97 -16.05
N LYS A 56 2.60 -8.98 -16.77
CA LYS A 56 3.28 -7.70 -17.03
C LYS A 56 3.53 -6.95 -15.73
N GLY A 57 2.54 -6.88 -14.85
CA GLY A 57 2.67 -6.23 -13.54
C GLY A 57 3.73 -6.87 -12.67
N LEU A 58 3.79 -8.20 -12.63
CA LEU A 58 4.81 -8.94 -11.88
C LEU A 58 6.22 -8.69 -12.42
N LYS A 59 6.39 -8.64 -13.75
CA LYS A 59 7.69 -8.32 -14.37
C LYS A 59 8.20 -6.92 -14.02
N VAL A 60 7.31 -5.95 -13.93
CA VAL A 60 7.65 -4.57 -13.53
C VAL A 60 7.90 -4.48 -12.02
N TYR A 61 7.19 -5.26 -11.24
CA TYR A 61 7.35 -5.27 -9.79
C TYR A 61 8.74 -5.74 -9.34
N GLU A 62 9.31 -6.75 -9.99
CA GLU A 62 10.61 -7.32 -9.62
C GLU A 62 11.75 -6.29 -9.53
N PRO A 63 12.02 -5.47 -10.59
CA PRO A 63 13.04 -4.45 -10.48
C PRO A 63 12.69 -3.36 -9.45
N ILE A 64 11.42 -2.98 -9.30
CA ILE A 64 10.98 -2.00 -8.30
C ILE A 64 11.26 -2.52 -6.89
N LYS A 65 10.92 -3.78 -6.64
CA LYS A 65 11.18 -4.43 -5.36
C LYS A 65 12.67 -4.42 -5.03
N ARG A 66 13.50 -4.81 -5.98
CA ARG A 66 14.96 -4.83 -5.81
C ARG A 66 15.53 -3.44 -5.48
N GLU A 67 15.06 -2.40 -6.17
CA GLU A 67 15.49 -1.02 -5.89
C GLU A 67 15.03 -0.55 -4.50
N ASN A 68 13.82 -0.91 -4.09
CA ASN A 68 13.33 -0.60 -2.76
C ASN A 68 14.13 -1.34 -1.67
N ASP A 69 14.42 -2.61 -1.87
CA ASP A 69 15.23 -3.41 -0.94
C ASP A 69 16.64 -2.82 -0.82
N TYR A 70 17.27 -2.47 -1.95
CA TYR A 70 18.57 -1.81 -1.97
C TYR A 70 18.56 -0.47 -1.23
N SER A 71 17.57 0.37 -1.49
CA SER A 71 17.44 1.67 -0.82
C SER A 71 17.26 1.51 0.69
N THR A 72 16.54 0.49 1.12
CA THR A 72 16.38 0.15 2.53
C THR A 72 17.72 -0.24 3.16
N GLU A 73 18.50 -1.08 2.50
CA GLU A 73 19.84 -1.46 2.99
C GLU A 73 20.79 -0.26 3.06
N VAL A 74 20.74 0.64 2.09
CA VAL A 74 21.51 1.90 2.12
C VAL A 74 21.11 2.75 3.31
N ALA A 75 19.82 2.88 3.60
CA ALA A 75 19.32 3.65 4.74
C ALA A 75 19.80 3.08 6.08
N PHE A 76 20.00 1.78 6.18
CA PHE A 76 20.46 1.12 7.40
C PHE A 76 21.99 0.88 7.46
N GLN A 77 22.76 1.43 6.53
CA GLN A 77 24.22 1.33 6.58
C GLN A 77 24.77 1.88 7.91
N GLY A 78 25.64 1.12 8.54
CA GLY A 78 26.24 1.49 9.84
C GLY A 78 25.37 1.22 11.06
N PHE A 79 24.13 0.74 10.86
CA PHE A 79 23.27 0.33 11.96
C PHE A 79 23.63 -1.06 12.46
N SER A 80 23.67 -1.24 13.78
CA SER A 80 23.67 -2.58 14.37
C SER A 80 22.30 -3.25 14.17
N ALA A 81 22.22 -4.56 14.34
CA ALA A 81 20.95 -5.29 14.27
C ALA A 81 19.93 -4.77 15.29
N GLU A 82 20.38 -4.40 16.48
CA GLU A 82 19.54 -3.83 17.55
C GLU A 82 19.05 -2.42 17.17
N GLU A 83 19.92 -1.56 16.68
CA GLU A 83 19.56 -0.22 16.21
C GLU A 83 18.54 -0.28 15.07
N ARG A 84 18.74 -1.17 14.10
CA ARG A 84 17.78 -1.39 13.01
C ARG A 84 16.43 -1.81 13.54
N LYS A 85 16.37 -2.79 14.44
CA LYS A 85 15.13 -3.26 15.07
C LYS A 85 14.43 -2.13 15.82
N ASN A 86 15.16 -1.33 16.58
CA ASN A 86 14.62 -0.19 17.32
C ASN A 86 14.05 0.87 16.39
N ALA A 87 14.75 1.21 15.30
CA ALA A 87 14.29 2.16 14.30
C ALA A 87 13.00 1.68 13.63
N GLU A 88 12.92 0.42 13.23
CA GLU A 88 11.72 -0.19 12.64
C GLU A 88 10.53 -0.13 13.60
N GLN A 89 10.74 -0.45 14.88
CA GLN A 89 9.68 -0.39 15.90
C GLN A 89 9.18 1.03 16.15
N LEU A 90 10.09 2.02 16.16
CA LEU A 90 9.72 3.43 16.34
C LEU A 90 8.93 3.96 15.13
N LEU A 91 9.34 3.61 13.93
CA LEU A 91 8.61 3.94 12.70
C LEU A 91 7.21 3.31 12.70
N ASP A 92 7.09 2.07 13.14
CA ASP A 92 5.78 1.39 13.27
C ASP A 92 4.85 2.13 14.24
N LYS A 93 5.36 2.56 15.40
CA LYS A 93 4.57 3.36 16.33
C LYS A 93 4.07 4.66 15.70
N MET A 94 4.94 5.36 14.97
CA MET A 94 4.56 6.57 14.24
C MET A 94 3.48 6.28 13.19
N SER A 95 3.66 5.22 12.42
CA SER A 95 2.69 4.78 11.39
C SER A 95 1.32 4.47 11.99
N VAL A 96 1.27 3.76 13.11
CA VAL A 96 0.01 3.44 13.82
C VAL A 96 -0.70 4.73 14.26
N ASN A 97 0.02 5.67 14.86
CA ASN A 97 -0.55 6.93 15.32
C ASN A 97 -1.13 7.75 14.15
N ILE A 98 -0.39 7.85 13.05
CA ILE A 98 -0.84 8.56 11.86
C ILE A 98 -2.04 7.88 11.21
N ALA A 99 -2.06 6.55 11.15
CA ALA A 99 -3.18 5.80 10.60
C ALA A 99 -4.47 6.01 11.41
N GLN A 100 -4.37 6.08 12.74
CA GLN A 100 -5.51 6.37 13.61
C GLN A 100 -6.04 7.80 13.41
N ASP A 101 -5.14 8.78 13.33
CA ASP A 101 -5.53 10.17 13.05
C ASP A 101 -6.16 10.31 11.66
N TRP A 102 -5.58 9.64 10.66
CA TRP A 102 -6.14 9.62 9.31
C TRP A 102 -7.55 9.02 9.29
N ASP A 103 -7.78 7.91 9.96
CA ASP A 103 -9.10 7.29 10.03
C ASP A 103 -10.12 8.20 10.75
N TYR A 104 -9.68 8.90 11.78
CA TYR A 104 -10.50 9.89 12.49
C TYR A 104 -10.95 11.04 11.58
N VAL A 105 -10.01 11.62 10.84
CA VAL A 105 -10.29 12.74 9.91
C VAL A 105 -11.12 12.28 8.71
N LYS A 106 -10.80 11.11 8.16
CA LYS A 106 -11.52 10.51 7.04
C LYS A 106 -13.01 10.28 7.34
N LYS A 107 -13.37 10.02 8.58
CA LYS A 107 -14.77 9.91 9.05
C LYS A 107 -15.48 11.26 9.21
N GLY A 108 -14.84 12.35 8.81
CA GLY A 108 -15.41 13.71 8.88
C GLY A 108 -15.20 14.40 10.22
N ASN A 109 -14.44 13.83 11.12
CA ASN A 109 -14.15 14.47 12.40
C ASN A 109 -13.10 15.58 12.21
N LYS A 110 -13.19 16.60 13.05
CA LYS A 110 -12.23 17.71 13.07
C LYS A 110 -11.18 17.47 14.15
N ARG A 111 -9.92 17.76 13.81
CA ARG A 111 -8.87 17.80 14.82
C ARG A 111 -9.12 18.94 15.81
N ASN A 112 -8.82 18.68 17.06
CA ASN A 112 -8.86 19.68 18.11
C ASN A 112 -7.44 20.19 18.35
N TYR A 113 -7.15 21.32 17.73
CA TYR A 113 -5.81 21.95 17.85
C TYR A 113 -5.64 22.66 19.17
#